data_399b12c856af6d42418d97eeb44d3df4
#
_entry.id   399b12c856af6d42418d97eeb44d3df4
#
_cell.length_a   1.000
_cell.length_b   1.000
_cell.length_c   1.000
_cell.angle_alpha   90.00
_cell.angle_beta   90.00
_cell.angle_gamma   90.00
#
_symmetry.space_group_name_H-M   'P 1'
#
loop_
_entity.id
_entity.type
_entity.pdbx_description
1 polymer ?
#
loop_
_entity_poly.entity_id
_entity_poly.type
_entity_poly.pdbx_seq_one_letter_code
_entity_poly.pdbx_strand_id
1 'polypeptide(L)'
;MGEADLAEIENRIDQYPPQARHDIMRLTRTIRQFHEERRHGAAAHAGSPLYDSLTGLLNGGAYGVRFGMARARATRFRKLFVVMSVEVDLTPGPVEVADRESTIRQVADRLEACVRETDTLARIGEAEFAIILEDLTQPGHAERVKEIVQDALAAPVRLGTREQALECRVGLRFYPVPAAGTPLNG
;
A
#
# COMPACT_ATOMS: atom_id res chain seq x y z
N MET A 1 7.41 -8.11 -2.54
CA MET A 1 8.07 -9.38 -2.87
C MET A 1 6.98 -10.38 -3.22
N GLY A 2 6.86 -10.73 -4.51
CA GLY A 2 5.81 -11.61 -5.01
C GLY A 2 6.17 -13.09 -4.91
N GLU A 3 5.22 -13.99 -5.24
CA GLU A 3 5.44 -15.45 -5.22
C GLU A 3 6.59 -15.91 -6.12
N ALA A 4 6.77 -15.25 -7.28
CA ALA A 4 7.87 -15.52 -8.19
C ALA A 4 9.23 -15.19 -7.57
N ASP A 5 9.32 -14.10 -6.80
CA ASP A 5 10.53 -13.70 -6.09
C ASP A 5 10.87 -14.70 -4.96
N LEU A 6 9.86 -15.20 -4.26
CA LEU A 6 10.02 -16.22 -3.23
C LEU A 6 10.51 -17.54 -3.82
N ALA A 7 9.95 -17.96 -4.96
CA ALA A 7 10.37 -19.17 -5.66
C ALA A 7 11.81 -19.05 -6.17
N GLU A 8 12.23 -17.88 -6.65
CA GLU A 8 13.62 -17.65 -7.08
C GLU A 8 14.60 -17.71 -5.90
N ILE A 9 14.24 -17.14 -4.75
CA ILE A 9 15.05 -17.22 -3.53
C ILE A 9 15.16 -18.68 -3.06
N GLU A 10 14.08 -19.45 -3.08
CA GLU A 10 14.07 -20.86 -2.70
C GLU A 10 14.91 -21.72 -3.65
N ASN A 11 14.88 -21.46 -4.97
CA ASN A 11 15.70 -22.16 -5.95
C ASN A 11 17.21 -21.88 -5.78
N ARG A 12 17.57 -20.76 -5.19
CA ARG A 12 18.97 -20.37 -4.92
C ARG A 12 19.42 -20.64 -3.50
N ILE A 13 18.60 -21.31 -2.70
CA ILE A 13 18.85 -21.49 -1.26
C ILE A 13 20.14 -22.25 -0.97
N ASP A 14 20.55 -23.15 -1.88
CA ASP A 14 21.77 -23.95 -1.74
C ASP A 14 23.06 -23.14 -1.81
N GLN A 15 23.00 -21.90 -2.30
CA GLN A 15 24.13 -20.97 -2.36
C GLN A 15 24.44 -20.33 -0.99
N TYR A 16 23.56 -20.47 0.00
CA TYR A 16 23.72 -19.84 1.32
C TYR A 16 24.22 -20.84 2.38
N PRO A 17 24.93 -20.36 3.41
CA PRO A 17 25.37 -21.20 4.54
C PRO A 17 24.17 -21.85 5.25
N PRO A 18 24.35 -23.04 5.89
CA PRO A 18 23.25 -23.81 6.47
C PRO A 18 22.36 -23.04 7.46
N GLN A 19 22.94 -22.18 8.28
CA GLN A 19 22.19 -21.35 9.22
C GLN A 19 21.33 -20.30 8.49
N ALA A 20 21.90 -19.63 7.49
CA ALA A 20 21.17 -18.67 6.67
C ALA A 20 20.04 -19.31 5.87
N ARG A 21 20.23 -20.57 5.37
CA ARG A 21 19.17 -21.32 4.71
C ARG A 21 17.93 -21.50 5.59
N HIS A 22 18.15 -21.86 6.86
CA HIS A 22 17.04 -22.06 7.81
C HIS A 22 16.25 -20.75 8.03
N ASP A 23 16.94 -19.65 8.21
CA ASP A 23 16.31 -18.34 8.41
C ASP A 23 15.58 -17.85 7.15
N ILE A 24 16.18 -18.03 5.98
CA ILE A 24 15.57 -17.72 4.68
C ILE A 24 14.30 -18.55 4.49
N MET A 25 14.35 -19.88 4.69
CA MET A 25 13.18 -20.76 4.55
C MET A 25 12.06 -20.39 5.54
N ARG A 26 12.41 -19.98 6.74
CA ARG A 26 11.42 -19.50 7.73
C ARG A 26 10.76 -18.20 7.27
N LEU A 27 11.56 -17.24 6.78
CA LEU A 27 11.07 -15.97 6.27
C LEU A 27 10.19 -16.16 5.04
N THR A 28 10.62 -16.95 4.05
CA THR A 28 9.83 -17.19 2.84
C THR A 28 8.50 -17.89 3.16
N ARG A 29 8.50 -18.83 4.12
CA ARG A 29 7.26 -19.47 4.60
C ARG A 29 6.33 -18.47 5.27
N THR A 30 6.85 -17.61 6.14
CA THR A 30 6.06 -16.58 6.82
C THR A 30 5.46 -15.59 5.81
N ILE A 31 6.25 -15.15 4.83
CA ILE A 31 5.77 -14.25 3.77
C ILE A 31 4.70 -14.95 2.92
N ARG A 32 4.90 -16.22 2.55
CA ARG A 32 3.89 -16.99 1.79
C ARG A 32 2.59 -17.15 2.58
N GLN A 33 2.67 -17.51 3.86
CA GLN A 33 1.50 -17.60 4.73
C GLN A 33 0.79 -16.25 4.82
N PHE A 34 1.51 -15.16 4.98
CA PHE A 34 0.95 -13.81 4.99
C PHE A 34 0.24 -13.46 3.67
N HIS A 35 0.82 -13.84 2.54
CA HIS A 35 0.17 -13.67 1.22
C HIS A 35 -1.07 -14.55 1.04
N GLU A 36 -1.05 -15.78 1.58
CA GLU A 36 -2.20 -16.67 1.55
C GLU A 36 -3.33 -16.17 2.45
N GLU A 37 -3.04 -15.73 3.67
CA GLU A 37 -4.01 -15.10 4.58
C GLU A 37 -4.64 -13.86 3.95
N ARG A 38 -3.87 -13.06 3.23
CA ARG A 38 -4.36 -11.90 2.49
C ARG A 38 -5.25 -12.28 1.31
N ARG A 39 -4.88 -13.30 0.53
CA ARG A 39 -5.75 -13.83 -0.53
C ARG A 39 -7.07 -14.37 0.02
N HIS A 40 -7.03 -15.03 1.17
CA HIS A 40 -8.24 -15.47 1.87
C HIS A 40 -9.02 -14.28 2.43
N GLY A 41 -8.36 -13.22 2.89
CA GLY A 41 -8.98 -11.97 3.29
C GLY A 41 -9.71 -11.28 2.14
N ALA A 42 -9.08 -11.17 0.97
CA ALA A 42 -9.72 -10.65 -0.24
C ALA A 42 -10.92 -11.52 -0.68
N ALA A 43 -10.80 -12.85 -0.61
CA ALA A 43 -11.91 -13.76 -0.88
C ALA A 43 -13.00 -13.69 0.20
N ALA A 44 -12.65 -13.47 1.47
CA ALA A 44 -13.59 -13.27 2.57
C ALA A 44 -14.36 -11.95 2.45
N HIS A 45 -13.81 -10.97 1.74
CA HIS A 45 -14.44 -9.67 1.47
C HIS A 45 -15.15 -9.61 0.11
N ALA A 46 -15.10 -10.68 -0.68
CA ALA A 46 -15.82 -10.78 -1.95
C ALA A 46 -17.33 -10.59 -1.70
N GLY A 47 -17.89 -9.54 -2.30
CA GLY A 47 -19.30 -9.16 -2.12
C GLY A 47 -19.59 -8.26 -0.90
N SER A 48 -18.60 -7.91 -0.08
CA SER A 48 -18.77 -6.91 0.97
C SER A 48 -18.88 -5.51 0.39
N PRO A 49 -19.89 -4.71 0.79
CA PRO A 49 -20.08 -3.35 0.28
C PRO A 49 -19.00 -2.36 0.74
N LEU A 50 -18.07 -2.78 1.59
CA LEU A 50 -17.02 -1.94 2.17
C LEU A 50 -15.66 -2.08 1.45
N TYR A 51 -15.48 -3.13 0.65
CA TYR A 51 -14.19 -3.45 0.05
C TYR A 51 -14.24 -3.38 -1.47
N ASP A 52 -13.10 -3.07 -2.07
CA ASP A 52 -12.89 -3.15 -3.51
C ASP A 52 -12.65 -4.60 -3.92
N SER A 53 -13.44 -5.09 -4.87
CA SER A 53 -13.42 -6.51 -5.27
C SER A 53 -12.14 -6.93 -6.00
N LEU A 54 -11.41 -5.97 -6.58
CA LEU A 54 -10.17 -6.24 -7.31
C LEU A 54 -8.97 -6.38 -6.38
N THR A 55 -8.88 -5.49 -5.38
CA THR A 55 -7.70 -5.35 -4.52
C THR A 55 -7.90 -5.89 -3.11
N GLY A 56 -9.14 -6.05 -2.66
CA GLY A 56 -9.45 -6.38 -1.26
C GLY A 56 -9.26 -5.23 -0.27
N LEU A 57 -8.81 -4.07 -0.73
CA LEU A 57 -8.69 -2.87 0.08
C LEU A 57 -10.06 -2.25 0.37
N LEU A 58 -10.14 -1.34 1.33
CA LEU A 58 -11.35 -0.55 1.51
C LEU A 58 -11.69 0.21 0.21
N ASN A 59 -12.98 0.30 -0.11
CA ASN A 59 -13.44 1.10 -1.24
C ASN A 59 -13.64 2.57 -0.87
N GLY A 60 -13.95 3.41 -1.87
CA GLY A 60 -14.16 4.86 -1.67
C GLY A 60 -15.26 5.20 -0.67
N GLY A 61 -16.32 4.40 -0.57
CA GLY A 61 -17.39 4.58 0.41
C GLY A 61 -16.90 4.37 1.83
N ALA A 62 -16.22 3.25 2.07
CA ALA A 62 -15.62 2.94 3.37
C ALA A 62 -14.52 3.95 3.75
N TYR A 63 -13.71 4.39 2.77
CA TYR A 63 -12.75 5.47 2.96
C TYR A 63 -13.42 6.75 3.46
N GLY A 64 -14.54 7.18 2.86
CA GLY A 64 -15.28 8.37 3.27
C GLY A 64 -15.71 8.31 4.74
N VAL A 65 -16.18 7.16 5.21
CA VAL A 65 -16.53 6.93 6.63
C VAL A 65 -15.28 7.05 7.51
N ARG A 66 -14.19 6.38 7.16
CA ARG A 66 -12.91 6.42 7.91
C ARG A 66 -12.35 7.84 7.99
N PHE A 67 -12.36 8.57 6.88
CA PHE A 67 -11.95 9.96 6.84
C PHE A 67 -12.79 10.85 7.78
N GLY A 68 -14.12 10.68 7.76
CA GLY A 68 -15.01 11.38 8.68
C GLY A 68 -14.69 11.12 10.15
N MET A 69 -14.38 9.87 10.49
CA MET A 69 -13.96 9.46 11.84
C MET A 69 -12.61 10.06 12.23
N ALA A 70 -11.62 10.01 11.34
CA ALA A 70 -10.30 10.61 11.57
C ALA A 70 -10.41 12.12 11.82
N ARG A 71 -11.21 12.82 11.00
CA ARG A 71 -11.48 14.26 11.16
C ARG A 71 -12.15 14.57 12.50
N ALA A 72 -13.15 13.79 12.91
CA ALA A 72 -13.82 13.97 14.20
C ALA A 72 -12.86 13.76 15.37
N ARG A 73 -12.01 12.72 15.32
CA ARG A 73 -10.96 12.47 16.33
C ARG A 73 -9.94 13.62 16.37
N ALA A 74 -9.47 14.06 15.22
CA ALA A 74 -8.51 15.16 15.11
C ALA A 74 -9.06 16.45 15.74
N THR A 75 -10.32 16.78 15.47
CA THR A 75 -11.00 17.95 16.08
C THR A 75 -11.13 17.79 17.61
N ARG A 76 -11.58 16.62 18.07
CA ARG A 76 -11.84 16.38 19.49
C ARG A 76 -10.54 16.40 20.32
N PHE A 77 -9.48 15.78 19.81
CA PHE A 77 -8.24 15.56 20.54
C PHE A 77 -7.13 16.54 20.13
N ARG A 78 -7.42 17.48 19.23
CA ARG A 78 -6.44 18.44 18.66
C ARG A 78 -5.21 17.75 18.09
N LYS A 79 -5.42 16.59 17.47
CA LYS A 79 -4.36 15.81 16.82
C LYS A 79 -4.30 16.09 15.33
N LEU A 80 -3.13 15.89 14.77
CA LEU A 80 -2.90 15.92 13.33
C LEU A 80 -3.15 14.53 12.74
N PHE A 81 -3.76 14.47 11.55
CA PHE A 81 -3.70 13.31 10.67
C PHE A 81 -3.35 13.75 9.25
N VAL A 82 -2.87 12.83 8.45
CA VAL A 82 -2.46 13.11 7.07
C VAL A 82 -3.19 12.16 6.13
N VAL A 83 -3.65 12.69 5.02
CA VAL A 83 -4.10 11.91 3.87
C VAL A 83 -2.99 11.92 2.84
N MET A 84 -2.54 10.73 2.47
CA MET A 84 -1.65 10.52 1.34
C MET A 84 -2.50 10.04 0.16
N SER A 85 -2.41 10.72 -0.97
CA SER A 85 -2.99 10.30 -2.24
C SER A 85 -1.92 9.64 -3.10
N VAL A 86 -2.25 8.52 -3.72
CA VAL A 86 -1.41 7.84 -4.70
C VAL A 86 -2.21 7.66 -5.98
N GLU A 87 -1.70 8.19 -7.07
CA GLU A 87 -2.26 8.07 -8.41
C GLU A 87 -1.27 7.35 -9.30
N VAL A 88 -1.70 6.28 -9.95
CA VAL A 88 -0.89 5.49 -10.88
C VAL A 88 -1.27 5.86 -12.30
N ASP A 89 -0.30 6.27 -13.10
CA ASP A 89 -0.53 6.50 -14.53
C ASP A 89 -0.53 5.16 -15.28
N LEU A 90 -1.68 4.80 -15.81
CA LEU A 90 -1.87 3.60 -16.63
C LEU A 90 -1.76 3.87 -18.14
N THR A 91 -1.54 5.13 -18.55
CA THR A 91 -1.56 5.50 -19.98
C THR A 91 -0.36 5.00 -20.79
N PRO A 92 0.88 4.96 -20.25
CA PRO A 92 2.00 4.31 -20.95
C PRO A 92 1.97 2.78 -20.82
N GLY A 93 0.92 2.24 -20.19
CA GLY A 93 0.84 0.86 -19.75
C GLY A 93 0.03 -0.08 -20.62
N PRO A 94 -0.30 -1.25 -20.07
CA PRO A 94 -0.89 -2.36 -20.81
C PRO A 94 -2.25 -2.01 -21.40
N VAL A 95 -2.44 -2.40 -22.64
CA VAL A 95 -3.70 -2.20 -23.36
C VAL A 95 -4.76 -3.21 -22.89
N GLU A 96 -4.32 -4.37 -22.39
CA GLU A 96 -5.21 -5.44 -21.95
C GLU A 96 -5.75 -5.21 -20.53
N VAL A 97 -7.04 -5.49 -20.33
CA VAL A 97 -7.73 -5.34 -19.04
C VAL A 97 -7.07 -6.19 -17.95
N ALA A 98 -6.69 -7.43 -18.28
CA ALA A 98 -6.04 -8.36 -17.34
C ALA A 98 -4.69 -7.82 -16.82
N ASP A 99 -3.91 -7.17 -17.70
CA ASP A 99 -2.64 -6.56 -17.34
C ASP A 99 -2.84 -5.33 -16.44
N ARG A 100 -3.88 -4.51 -16.72
CA ARG A 100 -4.27 -3.38 -15.86
C ARG A 100 -4.68 -3.85 -14.47
N GLU A 101 -5.53 -4.87 -14.38
CA GLU A 101 -5.94 -5.45 -13.11
C GLU A 101 -4.75 -6.02 -12.35
N SER A 102 -3.83 -6.72 -13.02
CA SER A 102 -2.61 -7.24 -12.43
C SER A 102 -1.73 -6.12 -11.88
N THR A 103 -1.59 -5.02 -12.64
CA THR A 103 -0.86 -3.82 -12.19
C THR A 103 -1.47 -3.26 -10.93
N ILE A 104 -2.79 -3.06 -10.90
CA ILE A 104 -3.50 -2.48 -9.74
C ILE A 104 -3.38 -3.38 -8.51
N ARG A 105 -3.45 -4.71 -8.66
CA ARG A 105 -3.22 -5.65 -7.54
C ARG A 105 -1.80 -5.54 -7.00
N GLN A 106 -0.79 -5.51 -7.87
CA GLN A 106 0.61 -5.37 -7.44
C GLN A 106 0.88 -4.04 -6.74
N VAL A 107 0.27 -2.94 -7.20
CA VAL A 107 0.34 -1.65 -6.53
C VAL A 107 -0.32 -1.72 -5.14
N ALA A 108 -1.52 -2.29 -5.06
CA ALA A 108 -2.23 -2.46 -3.79
C ALA A 108 -1.39 -3.26 -2.77
N ASP A 109 -0.78 -4.36 -3.22
CA ASP A 109 0.10 -5.20 -2.39
C ASP A 109 1.32 -4.44 -1.86
N ARG A 110 1.92 -3.60 -2.70
CA ARG A 110 3.06 -2.77 -2.29
C ARG A 110 2.66 -1.69 -1.30
N LEU A 111 1.54 -1.01 -1.54
CA LEU A 111 1.03 0.02 -0.65
C LEU A 111 0.69 -0.54 0.72
N GLU A 112 0.06 -1.72 0.76
CA GLU A 112 -0.29 -2.38 2.00
C GLU A 112 0.94 -2.78 2.83
N ALA A 113 2.04 -3.16 2.18
CA ALA A 113 3.30 -3.44 2.85
C ALA A 113 3.99 -2.18 3.42
N CYS A 114 3.61 -0.98 2.97
CA CYS A 114 4.18 0.28 3.41
C CYS A 114 3.45 0.92 4.61
N VAL A 115 2.22 0.47 4.91
CA VAL A 115 1.36 1.07 5.93
C VAL A 115 1.20 0.16 7.14
N ARG A 116 0.84 0.75 8.29
CA ARG A 116 0.58 0.01 9.53
C ARG A 116 -0.86 -0.48 9.55
N GLU A 117 -1.16 -1.47 10.37
CA GLU A 117 -2.52 -1.97 10.61
C GLU A 117 -3.46 -0.87 11.13
N THR A 118 -2.92 0.12 11.85
CA THR A 118 -3.69 1.27 12.36
C THR A 118 -4.01 2.32 11.29
N ASP A 119 -3.28 2.33 10.18
CA ASP A 119 -3.52 3.23 9.07
C ASP A 119 -4.70 2.72 8.22
N THR A 120 -5.33 3.62 7.50
CA THR A 120 -6.41 3.24 6.58
C THR A 120 -5.89 3.30 5.16
N LEU A 121 -5.91 2.19 4.43
CA LEU A 121 -5.61 2.13 3.01
C LEU A 121 -6.87 1.78 2.23
N ALA A 122 -7.14 2.53 1.16
CA ALA A 122 -8.32 2.34 0.32
C ALA A 122 -8.00 2.57 -1.16
N ARG A 123 -8.73 1.87 -2.03
CA ARG A 123 -8.81 2.20 -3.46
C ARG A 123 -10.04 3.05 -3.70
N ILE A 124 -9.84 4.27 -4.15
CA ILE A 124 -10.90 5.29 -4.28
C ILE A 124 -11.29 5.60 -5.74
N GLY A 125 -10.52 5.11 -6.69
CA GLY A 125 -10.74 5.26 -8.14
C GLY A 125 -10.14 4.10 -8.93
N GLU A 126 -10.12 4.20 -10.25
CA GLU A 126 -9.59 3.14 -11.13
C GLU A 126 -8.12 2.82 -10.82
N ALA A 127 -7.30 3.85 -10.69
CA ALA A 127 -5.88 3.77 -10.37
C ALA A 127 -5.49 4.74 -9.25
N GLU A 128 -6.45 5.06 -8.37
CA GLU A 128 -6.30 6.01 -7.29
C GLU A 128 -6.44 5.32 -5.94
N PHE A 129 -5.47 5.58 -5.07
CA PHE A 129 -5.45 5.08 -3.69
C PHE A 129 -5.35 6.23 -2.71
N ALA A 130 -5.90 6.02 -1.52
CA ALA A 130 -5.80 6.97 -0.42
C ALA A 130 -5.37 6.25 0.85
N ILE A 131 -4.47 6.87 1.59
CA ILE A 131 -3.98 6.38 2.88
C ILE A 131 -4.27 7.46 3.92
N ILE A 132 -4.90 7.08 5.05
CA ILE A 132 -5.05 7.96 6.20
C ILE A 132 -4.03 7.52 7.24
N LEU A 133 -3.07 8.40 7.51
CA LEU A 133 -2.05 8.23 8.55
C LEU A 133 -2.54 8.95 9.80
N GLU A 134 -2.82 8.17 10.85
CA GLU A 134 -3.25 8.70 12.14
C GLU A 134 -2.13 8.57 13.18
N ASP A 135 -2.33 9.20 14.33
CA ASP A 135 -1.40 9.16 15.48
C ASP A 135 0.05 9.52 15.13
N LEU A 136 0.22 10.45 14.22
CA LEU A 136 1.53 10.98 13.88
C LEU A 136 2.06 11.84 15.04
N THR A 137 3.22 11.47 15.57
CA THR A 137 3.87 12.23 16.63
C THR A 137 4.61 13.44 16.09
N GLN A 138 5.00 13.42 14.82
CA GLN A 138 5.69 14.51 14.13
C GLN A 138 5.27 14.54 12.64
N PRO A 139 5.15 15.72 12.02
CA PRO A 139 4.83 15.86 10.59
C PRO A 139 5.81 15.12 9.67
N GLY A 140 7.11 15.08 10.02
CA GLY A 140 8.14 14.38 9.27
C GLY A 140 7.91 12.86 9.13
N HIS A 141 7.08 12.26 9.98
CA HIS A 141 6.72 10.86 9.82
C HIS A 141 5.89 10.61 8.55
N ALA A 142 5.02 11.55 8.16
CA ALA A 142 4.24 11.40 6.93
C ALA A 142 5.14 11.50 5.68
N GLU A 143 6.13 12.40 5.69
CA GLU A 143 7.12 12.49 4.61
C GLU A 143 7.94 11.19 4.51
N ARG A 144 8.33 10.62 5.65
CA ARG A 144 9.04 9.34 5.68
C ARG A 144 8.21 8.19 5.07
N VAL A 145 6.92 8.11 5.41
CA VAL A 145 6.02 7.10 4.81
C VAL A 145 5.87 7.35 3.31
N LYS A 146 5.80 8.61 2.88
CA LYS A 146 5.76 8.95 1.45
C LYS A 146 7.01 8.47 0.72
N GLU A 147 8.20 8.68 1.27
CA GLU A 147 9.45 8.15 0.68
C GLU A 147 9.40 6.62 0.54
N ILE A 148 8.99 5.92 1.59
CA ILE A 148 8.84 4.45 1.55
C ILE A 148 7.86 4.00 0.46
N VAL A 149 6.72 4.69 0.32
CA VAL A 149 5.73 4.42 -0.71
C VAL A 149 6.31 4.69 -2.11
N GLN A 150 7.01 5.80 -2.30
CA GLN A 150 7.63 6.13 -3.58
C GLN A 150 8.69 5.10 -3.97
N ASP A 151 9.54 4.67 -3.04
CA ASP A 151 10.56 3.64 -3.27
C ASP A 151 9.91 2.29 -3.61
N ALA A 152 8.85 1.90 -2.92
CA ALA A 152 8.13 0.66 -3.20
C ALA A 152 7.45 0.66 -4.57
N LEU A 153 6.95 1.82 -5.02
CA LEU A 153 6.29 1.97 -6.32
C LEU A 153 7.28 2.18 -7.47
N ALA A 154 8.53 2.56 -7.21
CA ALA A 154 9.57 2.70 -8.22
C ALA A 154 9.96 1.36 -8.86
N ALA A 155 9.77 0.25 -8.16
CA ALA A 155 10.04 -1.08 -8.71
C ALA A 155 9.06 -1.41 -9.85
N PRO A 156 9.53 -1.99 -10.99
CA PRO A 156 8.66 -2.38 -12.09
C PRO A 156 7.58 -3.38 -11.65
N VAL A 157 6.42 -3.35 -12.31
CA VAL A 157 5.40 -4.41 -12.17
C VAL A 157 5.65 -5.51 -13.18
N ARG A 158 5.29 -6.73 -12.80
CA ARG A 158 5.43 -7.92 -13.66
C ARG A 158 4.11 -8.21 -14.37
N LEU A 159 4.17 -8.30 -15.70
CA LEU A 159 3.05 -8.61 -16.58
C LEU A 159 3.42 -9.85 -17.42
N GLY A 160 3.18 -11.02 -16.86
CA GLY A 160 3.66 -12.27 -17.41
C GLY A 160 5.20 -12.32 -17.43
N THR A 161 5.80 -12.35 -18.63
CA THR A 161 7.27 -12.34 -18.83
C THR A 161 7.85 -10.93 -19.00
N ARG A 162 7.02 -9.90 -19.01
CA ARG A 162 7.44 -8.49 -19.17
C ARG A 162 7.50 -7.79 -17.82
N GLU A 163 8.40 -6.83 -17.72
CA GLU A 163 8.42 -5.86 -16.62
C GLU A 163 8.10 -4.47 -17.16
N GLN A 164 7.34 -3.72 -16.39
CA GLN A 164 6.92 -2.37 -16.76
C GLN A 164 7.13 -1.42 -15.59
N ALA A 165 7.85 -0.33 -15.84
CA ALA A 165 7.94 0.77 -14.89
C ALA A 165 6.60 1.48 -14.78
N LEU A 166 6.27 1.95 -13.58
CA LEU A 166 5.07 2.73 -13.29
C LEU A 166 5.44 4.20 -13.07
N GLU A 167 4.62 5.09 -13.57
CA GLU A 167 4.62 6.48 -13.17
C GLU A 167 3.55 6.70 -12.10
N CYS A 168 3.98 7.13 -10.90
CA CYS A 168 3.10 7.33 -9.77
C CYS A 168 3.26 8.73 -9.20
N ARG A 169 2.13 9.37 -8.88
CA ARG A 169 2.12 10.64 -8.15
C ARG A 169 1.69 10.39 -6.72
N VAL A 170 2.50 10.87 -5.76
CA VAL A 170 2.23 10.74 -4.33
C VAL A 170 2.15 12.12 -3.71
N GLY A 171 0.98 12.46 -3.16
CA GLY A 171 0.68 13.74 -2.52
C GLY A 171 0.35 13.58 -1.04
N LEU A 172 0.65 14.59 -0.22
CA LEU A 172 0.27 14.66 1.20
C LEU A 172 -0.64 15.85 1.44
N ARG A 173 -1.68 15.63 2.25
CA ARG A 173 -2.55 16.69 2.76
C ARG A 173 -2.75 16.52 4.26
N PHE A 174 -2.34 17.56 5.00
CA PHE A 174 -2.42 17.61 6.47
C PHE A 174 -3.80 18.11 6.93
N TYR A 175 -4.31 17.52 8.03
CA TYR A 175 -5.59 17.87 8.64
C TYR A 175 -5.46 17.94 10.17
N PRO A 176 -5.98 19.01 10.85
CA PRO A 176 -6.48 20.23 10.21
C PRO A 176 -5.38 20.90 9.37
N VAL A 177 -5.76 21.65 8.35
CA VAL A 177 -4.81 22.40 7.55
C VAL A 177 -4.06 23.36 8.49
N PRO A 178 -2.72 23.29 8.61
CA PRO A 178 -1.96 24.22 9.42
C PRO A 178 -2.27 25.65 9.00
N ALA A 179 -2.43 26.55 9.97
CA ALA A 179 -2.58 27.96 9.66
C ALA A 179 -1.32 28.44 8.88
N ALA A 180 -1.52 29.25 7.85
CA ALA A 180 -0.40 29.78 7.06
C ALA A 180 0.62 30.44 8.00
N GLY A 181 1.85 29.94 8.04
CA GLY A 181 2.92 30.47 8.88
C GLY A 181 3.23 29.64 10.14
N THR A 182 2.52 28.54 10.41
CA THR A 182 2.92 27.62 11.49
C THR A 182 4.05 26.72 10.99
N PRO A 183 5.29 26.84 11.51
CA PRO A 183 6.36 25.91 11.13
C PRO A 183 5.95 24.48 11.54
N LEU A 184 6.11 23.54 10.61
CA LEU A 184 5.87 22.11 10.87
C LEU A 184 7.00 21.47 11.70
N ASN A 185 7.82 22.30 12.36
CA ASN A 185 8.93 21.90 13.18
C ASN A 185 8.57 22.07 14.66
N GLY A 186 8.49 20.96 15.35
CA GLY A 186 8.45 20.83 16.79
C GLY A 186 9.01 19.48 17.16
#